data_6003adb9dcb000d560901fa0b8cd73c4
#
_entry.id   6003adb9dcb000d560901fa0b8cd73c4
#
_cell.length_a   1.000
_cell.length_b   1.000
_cell.length_c   1.000
_cell.angle_alpha   90.00
_cell.angle_beta   90.00
_cell.angle_gamma   90.00
#
_symmetry.space_group_name_H-M   'P 1'
#
loop_
_entity.id
_entity.type
_entity.pdbx_description
1 polymer ?
#
loop_
_entity_poly.entity_id
_entity_poly.type
_entity_poly.pdbx_seq_one_letter_code
_entity_poly.pdbx_strand_id
1 'polypeptide(L)'
;MIPISRLRPGRLHKKSDPTSNWLIIFLVWAAGLGAAAQFGKIAVSLDEFRTIYSVGEVGLGFLISCVGLVGLVFGVAGGILIPLIGIRRAFVWGMFGAAMLSALQAVHLQYFALIVLRILEGASHLLIVVAGPILMARHSSVAARGAVMTLWSSFFGLSYMLVALIAPALLTLGGTSALFVAHAGYMCVLGVALWRVLPPPVVTDSAQRTKKPLDLATILRLHVTIYTSPWLSAAALGFVFYTGLYIALLTYLPDFVDTVQRTGLSASLPLASIVTSLTLGVVMLRFIDPVRAVIIGYVLIAVSAVPLIFTLGQDAVFIVACLVLLGATGIVPGASFALLASLNADETDRAYATGAIAQLGNLGTTTGPPILAAIIAQFGLSGTVAFVMLFSACGISIHLFLAGRRSKTMNQRD
;
A
#
# COMPACT_ATOMS: atom_id res chain seq x y z
N MET A 1 52.25 38.76 23.80
CA MET A 1 51.42 38.00 24.75
C MET A 1 50.01 38.60 24.75
N ILE A 2 49.05 37.99 24.04
CA ILE A 2 47.64 38.41 24.01
C ILE A 2 46.88 37.37 24.81
N PRO A 3 46.01 37.70 25.79
CA PRO A 3 45.34 36.73 26.62
C PRO A 3 44.18 36.10 25.86
N ILE A 4 44.15 34.75 25.83
CA ILE A 4 43.09 33.94 25.31
C ILE A 4 41.89 34.03 26.27
N SER A 5 40.91 34.88 25.95
CA SER A 5 39.65 34.95 26.68
C SER A 5 38.81 33.70 26.38
N ARG A 6 38.45 32.96 27.43
CA ARG A 6 37.64 31.76 27.48
C ARG A 6 36.29 32.00 26.79
N LEU A 7 36.10 31.42 25.62
CA LEU A 7 34.76 31.22 25.03
C LEU A 7 34.02 30.24 25.93
N ARG A 8 33.03 30.69 26.68
CA ARG A 8 32.03 29.81 27.34
C ARG A 8 31.26 29.08 26.25
N PRO A 9 31.12 27.74 26.32
CA PRO A 9 30.23 27.03 25.40
C PRO A 9 28.82 27.55 25.66
N GLY A 10 28.23 28.19 24.65
CA GLY A 10 26.85 28.61 24.66
C GLY A 10 25.96 27.40 24.96
N ARG A 11 25.08 27.50 25.96
CA ARG A 11 24.03 26.53 26.23
C ARG A 11 23.23 26.37 24.94
N LEU A 12 23.47 25.27 24.21
CA LEU A 12 22.55 24.79 23.20
C LEU A 12 21.21 24.61 23.91
N HIS A 13 20.27 25.51 23.67
CA HIS A 13 18.88 25.29 24.03
C HIS A 13 18.47 23.94 23.39
N LYS A 14 18.41 22.92 24.21
CA LYS A 14 17.77 21.63 23.86
C LYS A 14 16.32 22.00 23.50
N LYS A 15 16.04 22.25 22.21
CA LYS A 15 14.65 22.30 21.72
C LYS A 15 14.02 21.04 22.24
N SER A 16 13.04 21.14 23.15
CA SER A 16 12.24 20.02 23.58
C SER A 16 11.68 19.36 22.35
N ASP A 17 11.90 18.05 22.20
CA ASP A 17 11.35 17.28 21.09
C ASP A 17 9.82 17.49 21.10
N PRO A 18 9.21 17.95 20.00
CA PRO A 18 7.78 18.21 19.99
C PRO A 18 7.02 16.94 20.35
N THR A 19 6.08 17.04 21.28
CA THR A 19 5.23 15.92 21.67
C THR A 19 4.39 15.46 20.47
N SER A 20 4.20 14.15 20.33
CA SER A 20 3.38 13.58 19.25
C SER A 20 1.91 13.99 19.40
N ASN A 21 1.32 14.49 18.33
CA ASN A 21 -0.14 14.75 18.28
C ASN A 21 -0.88 13.46 17.83
N TRP A 22 -1.18 12.60 18.78
CA TRP A 22 -1.82 11.31 18.53
C TRP A 22 -3.21 11.42 17.91
N LEU A 23 -3.96 12.50 18.19
CA LEU A 23 -5.26 12.72 17.56
C LEU A 23 -5.12 12.86 16.04
N ILE A 24 -4.22 13.73 15.58
CA ILE A 24 -3.96 13.91 14.15
C ILE A 24 -3.42 12.60 13.54
N ILE A 25 -2.50 11.92 14.23
CA ILE A 25 -1.92 10.66 13.76
C ILE A 25 -3.02 9.61 13.53
N PHE A 26 -3.93 9.40 14.51
CA PHE A 26 -5.01 8.43 14.37
C PHE A 26 -6.05 8.84 13.33
N LEU A 27 -6.40 10.11 13.21
CA LEU A 27 -7.33 10.60 12.16
C LEU A 27 -6.74 10.40 10.76
N VAL A 28 -5.45 10.68 10.56
CA VAL A 28 -4.77 10.47 9.27
C VAL A 28 -4.68 8.97 8.96
N TRP A 29 -4.37 8.15 9.95
CA TRP A 29 -4.36 6.70 9.80
C TRP A 29 -5.75 6.15 9.47
N ALA A 30 -6.81 6.62 10.15
CA ALA A 30 -8.18 6.27 9.83
C ALA A 30 -8.57 6.66 8.39
N ALA A 31 -8.09 7.82 7.91
CA ALA A 31 -8.26 8.20 6.50
C ALA A 31 -7.57 7.23 5.55
N GLY A 32 -6.41 6.68 5.94
CA GLY A 32 -5.74 5.59 5.23
C GLY A 32 -6.62 4.33 5.13
N LEU A 33 -7.31 3.94 6.23
CA LEU A 33 -8.28 2.84 6.19
C LEU A 33 -9.35 3.07 5.11
N GLY A 34 -9.90 4.28 5.02
CA GLY A 34 -10.86 4.63 3.98
C GLY A 34 -10.27 4.59 2.57
N ALA A 35 -9.01 4.99 2.40
CA ALA A 35 -8.34 4.88 1.11
C ALA A 35 -8.17 3.41 0.67
N ALA A 36 -7.80 2.50 1.57
CA ALA A 36 -7.72 1.07 1.27
C ALA A 36 -9.10 0.43 1.08
N ALA A 37 -10.14 0.92 1.76
CA ALA A 37 -11.51 0.47 1.57
C ALA A 37 -12.04 0.74 0.15
N GLN A 38 -11.42 1.64 -0.61
CA GLN A 38 -11.71 1.80 -2.03
C GLN A 38 -11.50 0.51 -2.84
N PHE A 39 -10.53 -0.30 -2.48
CA PHE A 39 -10.33 -1.65 -3.05
C PHE A 39 -11.24 -2.67 -2.37
N GLY A 40 -11.23 -2.69 -1.04
CA GLY A 40 -11.92 -3.69 -0.22
C GLY A 40 -13.42 -3.74 -0.49
N LYS A 41 -14.10 -2.59 -0.66
CA LYS A 41 -15.55 -2.53 -0.90
C LYS A 41 -15.99 -3.25 -2.18
N ILE A 42 -15.15 -3.26 -3.22
CA ILE A 42 -15.43 -4.05 -4.44
C ILE A 42 -15.10 -5.51 -4.21
N ALA A 43 -13.94 -5.81 -3.58
CA ALA A 43 -13.50 -7.18 -3.37
C ALA A 43 -14.52 -8.02 -2.58
N VAL A 44 -15.14 -7.44 -1.54
CA VAL A 44 -16.12 -8.14 -0.71
C VAL A 44 -17.52 -8.21 -1.32
N SER A 45 -17.80 -7.48 -2.39
CA SER A 45 -19.11 -7.44 -3.09
C SER A 45 -19.03 -7.94 -4.53
N LEU A 46 -18.03 -8.78 -4.84
CA LEU A 46 -17.86 -9.32 -6.19
C LEU A 46 -19.07 -10.14 -6.65
N ASP A 47 -19.69 -10.92 -5.77
CA ASP A 47 -20.85 -11.74 -6.11
C ASP A 47 -22.04 -10.87 -6.57
N GLU A 48 -22.27 -9.72 -5.92
CA GLU A 48 -23.28 -8.76 -6.35
C GLU A 48 -22.92 -8.18 -7.73
N PHE A 49 -21.66 -7.85 -7.96
CA PHE A 49 -21.22 -7.34 -9.26
C PHE A 49 -21.29 -8.37 -10.37
N ARG A 50 -21.08 -9.66 -10.07
CA ARG A 50 -21.34 -10.76 -11.04
C ARG A 50 -22.80 -10.81 -11.48
N THR A 51 -23.73 -10.53 -10.58
CA THR A 51 -25.16 -10.51 -10.90
C THR A 51 -25.61 -9.23 -11.63
N ILE A 52 -24.97 -8.09 -11.32
CA ILE A 52 -25.32 -6.78 -11.92
C ILE A 52 -24.75 -6.65 -13.34
N TYR A 53 -23.51 -7.10 -13.55
CA TYR A 53 -22.79 -6.92 -14.81
C TYR A 53 -22.52 -8.23 -15.52
N SER A 54 -22.90 -8.33 -16.79
CA SER A 54 -22.59 -9.45 -17.68
C SER A 54 -21.15 -9.37 -18.20
N VAL A 55 -20.16 -9.28 -17.30
CA VAL A 55 -18.73 -9.22 -17.63
C VAL A 55 -18.01 -10.44 -17.08
N GLY A 56 -16.97 -10.91 -17.77
CA GLY A 56 -16.16 -12.02 -17.29
C GLY A 56 -15.32 -11.68 -16.04
N GLU A 57 -14.75 -12.69 -15.39
CA GLU A 57 -13.97 -12.57 -14.16
C GLU A 57 -12.81 -11.56 -14.27
N VAL A 58 -12.17 -11.48 -15.45
CA VAL A 58 -11.13 -10.47 -15.73
C VAL A 58 -11.68 -9.05 -15.62
N GLY A 59 -12.90 -8.81 -16.16
CA GLY A 59 -13.58 -7.51 -16.03
C GLY A 59 -13.87 -7.16 -14.57
N LEU A 60 -14.37 -8.14 -13.79
CA LEU A 60 -14.56 -7.96 -12.34
C LEU A 60 -13.25 -7.67 -11.62
N GLY A 61 -12.16 -8.35 -11.98
CA GLY A 61 -10.82 -8.06 -11.46
C GLY A 61 -10.37 -6.62 -11.75
N PHE A 62 -10.72 -6.07 -12.91
CA PHE A 62 -10.47 -4.66 -13.24
C PHE A 62 -11.28 -3.69 -12.38
N LEU A 63 -12.51 -4.01 -11.99
CA LEU A 63 -13.29 -3.18 -11.05
C LEU A 63 -12.56 -2.96 -9.73
N ILE A 64 -11.88 -4.00 -9.22
CA ILE A 64 -11.11 -3.88 -7.99
C ILE A 64 -9.89 -2.96 -8.21
N SER A 65 -9.14 -3.23 -9.27
CA SER A 65 -7.76 -2.80 -9.43
C SER A 65 -7.56 -1.48 -10.17
N CYS A 66 -8.54 -0.99 -10.94
CA CYS A 66 -8.37 0.23 -11.75
C CYS A 66 -8.14 1.51 -10.94
N VAL A 67 -8.47 1.52 -9.64
CA VAL A 67 -8.04 2.58 -8.69
C VAL A 67 -6.52 2.75 -8.67
N GLY A 68 -5.75 1.67 -8.83
CA GLY A 68 -4.29 1.71 -8.85
C GLY A 68 -3.69 2.38 -10.08
N LEU A 69 -4.45 2.53 -11.19
CA LEU A 69 -3.94 3.06 -12.47
C LEU A 69 -3.37 4.48 -12.33
N VAL A 70 -4.02 5.35 -11.57
CA VAL A 70 -3.53 6.72 -11.35
C VAL A 70 -2.22 6.71 -10.55
N GLY A 71 -2.12 5.85 -9.54
CA GLY A 71 -0.90 5.67 -8.78
C GLY A 71 0.24 5.07 -9.61
N LEU A 72 -0.09 4.17 -10.55
CA LEU A 72 0.86 3.61 -11.49
C LEU A 72 1.46 4.70 -12.42
N VAL A 73 0.62 5.56 -12.97
CA VAL A 73 1.06 6.60 -13.92
C VAL A 73 1.75 7.76 -13.19
N PHE A 74 1.17 8.21 -12.09
CA PHE A 74 1.56 9.44 -11.41
C PHE A 74 2.27 9.23 -10.05
N GLY A 75 2.58 8.00 -9.62
CA GLY A 75 3.13 7.71 -8.29
C GLY A 75 4.42 8.47 -7.99
N VAL A 76 5.42 8.41 -8.88
CA VAL A 76 6.67 9.18 -8.73
C VAL A 76 6.41 10.68 -8.83
N ALA A 77 5.63 11.11 -9.83
CA ALA A 77 5.27 12.52 -10.00
C ALA A 77 4.45 13.04 -8.81
N GLY A 78 3.55 12.22 -8.24
CA GLY A 78 2.76 12.55 -7.05
C GLY A 78 3.64 12.87 -5.85
N GLY A 79 4.70 12.12 -5.63
CA GLY A 79 5.68 12.38 -4.55
C GLY A 79 6.32 13.78 -4.65
N ILE A 80 6.44 14.32 -5.85
CA ILE A 80 7.01 15.65 -6.11
C ILE A 80 5.92 16.73 -6.14
N LEU A 81 4.80 16.47 -6.80
CA LEU A 81 3.73 17.46 -7.02
C LEU A 81 2.88 17.72 -5.77
N ILE A 82 2.61 16.70 -4.96
CA ILE A 82 1.77 16.82 -3.76
C ILE A 82 2.33 17.81 -2.73
N PRO A 83 3.65 17.81 -2.42
CA PRO A 83 4.24 18.85 -1.57
C PRO A 83 4.11 20.26 -2.15
N LEU A 84 4.11 20.43 -3.48
CA LEU A 84 3.96 21.73 -4.14
C LEU A 84 2.52 22.26 -4.06
N ILE A 85 1.52 21.39 -4.17
CA ILE A 85 0.09 21.72 -3.96
C ILE A 85 -0.16 22.08 -2.49
N GLY A 86 0.63 21.53 -1.60
CA GLY A 86 0.49 21.61 -0.15
C GLY A 86 -0.16 20.36 0.43
N ILE A 87 0.58 19.66 1.27
CA ILE A 87 0.23 18.32 1.79
C ILE A 87 -1.14 18.30 2.47
N ARG A 88 -1.48 19.32 3.29
CA ARG A 88 -2.81 19.44 3.92
C ARG A 88 -3.92 19.56 2.88
N ARG A 89 -3.74 20.41 1.86
CA ARG A 89 -4.75 20.61 0.80
C ARG A 89 -4.94 19.34 0.01
N ALA A 90 -3.86 18.73 -0.44
CA ALA A 90 -3.90 17.49 -1.22
C ALA A 90 -4.61 16.37 -0.44
N PHE A 91 -4.30 16.20 0.85
CA PHE A 91 -4.92 15.19 1.69
C PHE A 91 -6.44 15.41 1.85
N VAL A 92 -6.85 16.64 2.20
CA VAL A 92 -8.27 17.00 2.40
C VAL A 92 -9.06 16.89 1.08
N TRP A 93 -8.49 17.33 -0.04
CA TRP A 93 -9.11 17.16 -1.36
C TRP A 93 -9.24 15.67 -1.74
N GLY A 94 -8.24 14.87 -1.41
CA GLY A 94 -8.31 13.42 -1.58
C GLY A 94 -9.49 12.81 -0.81
N MET A 95 -9.71 13.24 0.44
CA MET A 95 -10.83 12.76 1.27
C MET A 95 -12.20 13.12 0.69
N PHE A 96 -12.40 14.39 0.34
CA PHE A 96 -13.67 14.83 -0.25
C PHE A 96 -13.90 14.28 -1.65
N GLY A 97 -12.83 14.13 -2.45
CA GLY A 97 -12.88 13.47 -3.75
C GLY A 97 -13.31 12.00 -3.63
N ALA A 98 -12.74 11.26 -2.66
CA ALA A 98 -13.13 9.89 -2.37
C ALA A 98 -14.61 9.79 -1.91
N ALA A 99 -15.05 10.71 -1.05
CA ALA A 99 -16.45 10.78 -0.58
C ALA A 99 -17.41 11.00 -1.76
N MET A 100 -17.13 12.00 -2.59
CA MET A 100 -17.96 12.35 -3.75
C MET A 100 -18.02 11.19 -4.76
N LEU A 101 -16.85 10.63 -5.12
CA LEU A 101 -16.79 9.56 -6.10
C LEU A 101 -17.48 8.30 -5.59
N SER A 102 -17.35 7.98 -4.29
CA SER A 102 -18.06 6.86 -3.69
C SER A 102 -19.57 7.09 -3.68
N ALA A 103 -20.04 8.30 -3.38
CA ALA A 103 -21.47 8.65 -3.45
C ALA A 103 -22.01 8.49 -4.90
N LEU A 104 -21.25 8.92 -5.90
CA LEU A 104 -21.63 8.73 -7.30
C LEU A 104 -21.68 7.26 -7.71
N GLN A 105 -20.80 6.41 -7.16
CA GLN A 105 -20.80 4.98 -7.40
C GLN A 105 -21.96 4.25 -6.71
N ALA A 106 -22.63 4.87 -5.73
CA ALA A 106 -23.80 4.29 -5.08
C ALA A 106 -25.03 4.21 -6.00
N VAL A 107 -25.05 4.99 -7.08
CA VAL A 107 -26.07 4.86 -8.13
C VAL A 107 -25.67 3.71 -9.06
N HIS A 108 -26.64 2.87 -9.43
CA HIS A 108 -26.39 1.75 -10.36
C HIS A 108 -26.03 2.27 -11.76
N LEU A 109 -24.74 2.37 -12.02
CA LEU A 109 -24.17 2.84 -13.28
C LEU A 109 -23.91 1.67 -14.24
N GLN A 110 -23.84 1.95 -15.52
CA GLN A 110 -23.29 1.01 -16.49
C GLN A 110 -21.82 0.70 -16.16
N TYR A 111 -21.37 -0.52 -16.47
CA TYR A 111 -20.02 -1.01 -16.16
C TYR A 111 -18.90 -0.03 -16.56
N PHE A 112 -18.95 0.51 -17.78
CA PHE A 112 -17.92 1.45 -18.26
C PHE A 112 -17.90 2.75 -17.45
N ALA A 113 -19.06 3.29 -17.10
CA ALA A 113 -19.15 4.51 -16.27
C ALA A 113 -18.60 4.25 -14.87
N LEU A 114 -18.87 3.06 -14.30
CA LEU A 114 -18.29 2.66 -13.02
C LEU A 114 -16.75 2.56 -13.10
N ILE A 115 -16.18 1.95 -14.14
CA ILE A 115 -14.73 1.90 -14.38
C ILE A 115 -14.12 3.30 -14.41
N VAL A 116 -14.73 4.25 -15.12
CA VAL A 116 -14.25 5.63 -15.18
C VAL A 116 -14.23 6.27 -13.79
N LEU A 117 -15.30 6.10 -13.00
CA LEU A 117 -15.34 6.62 -11.62
C LEU A 117 -14.29 5.95 -10.72
N ARG A 118 -14.03 4.66 -10.91
CA ARG A 118 -13.00 3.92 -10.18
C ARG A 118 -11.59 4.46 -10.51
N ILE A 119 -11.30 4.75 -11.77
CA ILE A 119 -10.03 5.38 -12.17
C ILE A 119 -9.90 6.76 -11.54
N LEU A 120 -10.96 7.59 -11.58
CA LEU A 120 -10.96 8.91 -10.93
C LEU A 120 -10.78 8.79 -9.41
N GLU A 121 -11.38 7.77 -8.78
CA GLU A 121 -11.17 7.46 -7.36
C GLU A 121 -9.69 7.16 -7.06
N GLY A 122 -8.94 6.63 -8.03
CA GLY A 122 -7.49 6.45 -7.94
C GLY A 122 -6.71 7.75 -7.73
N ALA A 123 -7.19 8.88 -8.25
CA ALA A 123 -6.57 10.18 -7.96
C ALA A 123 -6.73 10.56 -6.49
N SER A 124 -7.92 10.35 -5.91
CA SER A 124 -8.14 10.58 -4.48
C SER A 124 -7.30 9.64 -3.61
N HIS A 125 -7.20 8.38 -4.01
CA HIS A 125 -6.34 7.39 -3.36
C HIS A 125 -4.89 7.86 -3.32
N LEU A 126 -4.32 8.24 -4.47
CA LEU A 126 -2.95 8.72 -4.57
C LEU A 126 -2.68 9.93 -3.66
N LEU A 127 -3.58 10.90 -3.63
CA LEU A 127 -3.45 12.08 -2.76
C LEU A 127 -3.38 11.67 -1.28
N ILE A 128 -4.20 10.71 -0.84
CA ILE A 128 -4.24 10.26 0.55
C ILE A 128 -2.99 9.46 0.90
N VAL A 129 -2.62 8.47 0.07
CA VAL A 129 -1.53 7.55 0.42
C VAL A 129 -0.14 8.18 0.33
N VAL A 130 0.03 9.23 -0.47
CA VAL A 130 1.28 9.99 -0.53
C VAL A 130 1.35 11.03 0.58
N ALA A 131 0.27 11.78 0.83
CA ALA A 131 0.26 12.83 1.84
C ALA A 131 0.17 12.28 3.28
N GLY A 132 -0.49 11.12 3.49
CA GLY A 132 -0.74 10.53 4.80
C GLY A 132 0.52 10.29 5.63
N PRO A 133 1.50 9.48 5.16
CA PRO A 133 2.72 9.21 5.91
C PRO A 133 3.52 10.49 6.19
N ILE A 134 3.49 11.47 5.30
CA ILE A 134 4.16 12.77 5.51
C ILE A 134 3.48 13.53 6.66
N LEU A 135 2.15 13.56 6.69
CA LEU A 135 1.40 14.19 7.78
C LEU A 135 1.66 13.48 9.11
N MET A 136 1.62 12.15 9.13
CA MET A 136 1.89 11.37 10.33
C MET A 136 3.32 11.61 10.86
N ALA A 137 4.32 11.62 9.98
CA ALA A 137 5.70 11.91 10.35
C ALA A 137 5.89 13.33 10.90
N ARG A 138 5.21 14.32 10.33
CA ARG A 138 5.26 15.72 10.79
C ARG A 138 4.65 15.94 12.18
N HIS A 139 3.64 15.14 12.53
CA HIS A 139 2.93 15.25 13.81
C HIS A 139 3.42 14.23 14.85
N SER A 140 4.51 13.49 14.57
CA SER A 140 5.15 12.57 15.49
C SER A 140 6.48 13.11 16.01
N SER A 141 6.78 12.84 17.29
CA SER A 141 8.13 13.04 17.83
C SER A 141 9.15 12.13 17.13
N VAL A 142 10.42 12.45 17.20
CA VAL A 142 11.50 11.62 16.63
C VAL A 142 11.45 10.20 17.21
N ALA A 143 11.24 10.09 18.52
CA ALA A 143 11.15 8.80 19.23
C ALA A 143 9.95 7.96 18.79
N ALA A 144 8.80 8.57 18.50
CA ALA A 144 7.57 7.86 18.12
C ALA A 144 7.48 7.55 16.61
N ARG A 145 8.33 8.15 15.77
CA ARG A 145 8.20 8.09 14.31
C ARG A 145 8.20 6.66 13.75
N GLY A 146 9.03 5.78 14.31
CA GLY A 146 9.06 4.37 13.92
C GLY A 146 7.72 3.67 14.15
N ALA A 147 7.16 3.81 15.36
CA ALA A 147 5.86 3.25 15.72
C ALA A 147 4.72 3.83 14.86
N VAL A 148 4.77 5.12 14.57
CA VAL A 148 3.78 5.81 13.72
C VAL A 148 3.84 5.32 12.28
N MET A 149 5.02 5.04 11.72
CA MET A 149 5.15 4.45 10.38
C MET A 149 4.70 2.99 10.34
N THR A 150 4.95 2.23 11.39
CA THR A 150 4.41 0.87 11.55
C THR A 150 2.88 0.89 11.63
N LEU A 151 2.30 1.85 12.37
CA LEU A 151 0.84 2.04 12.39
C LEU A 151 0.31 2.36 10.98
N TRP A 152 0.99 3.25 10.23
CA TRP A 152 0.61 3.51 8.84
C TRP A 152 0.65 2.24 7.99
N SER A 153 1.68 1.41 8.09
CA SER A 153 1.81 0.21 7.26
C SER A 153 0.66 -0.82 7.46
N SER A 154 -0.05 -0.75 8.58
CA SER A 154 -1.17 -1.66 8.89
C SER A 154 -2.50 -1.27 8.21
N PHE A 155 -2.61 -0.04 7.67
CA PHE A 155 -3.90 0.50 7.23
C PHE A 155 -4.58 -0.36 6.16
N PHE A 156 -3.83 -0.91 5.25
CA PHE A 156 -4.37 -1.65 4.11
C PHE A 156 -5.02 -2.97 4.57
N GLY A 157 -4.27 -3.80 5.31
CA GLY A 157 -4.78 -5.07 5.82
C GLY A 157 -5.94 -4.89 6.81
N LEU A 158 -5.81 -3.93 7.74
CA LEU A 158 -6.88 -3.66 8.71
C LEU A 158 -8.15 -3.15 8.02
N SER A 159 -8.02 -2.34 6.97
CA SER A 159 -9.16 -1.90 6.18
C SER A 159 -9.91 -3.06 5.54
N TYR A 160 -9.18 -3.99 4.90
CA TYR A 160 -9.81 -5.18 4.30
C TYR A 160 -10.55 -6.03 5.34
N MET A 161 -9.95 -6.24 6.51
CA MET A 161 -10.61 -6.93 7.63
C MET A 161 -11.90 -6.22 8.06
N LEU A 162 -11.84 -4.92 8.29
CA LEU A 162 -13.01 -4.14 8.74
C LEU A 162 -14.11 -4.13 7.69
N VAL A 163 -13.76 -3.95 6.42
CA VAL A 163 -14.74 -3.99 5.31
C VAL A 163 -15.37 -5.36 5.22
N ALA A 164 -14.60 -6.45 5.32
CA ALA A 164 -15.13 -7.82 5.29
C ALA A 164 -16.13 -8.09 6.43
N LEU A 165 -15.89 -7.53 7.62
CA LEU A 165 -16.79 -7.68 8.77
C LEU A 165 -18.06 -6.84 8.67
N ILE A 166 -17.98 -5.65 8.08
CA ILE A 166 -19.09 -4.67 8.04
C ILE A 166 -19.96 -4.88 6.78
N ALA A 167 -19.35 -5.30 5.66
CA ALA A 167 -20.02 -5.41 4.38
C ALA A 167 -21.27 -6.29 4.39
N PRO A 168 -21.30 -7.48 5.01
CA PRO A 168 -22.51 -8.32 5.00
C PRO A 168 -23.74 -7.60 5.55
N ALA A 169 -23.58 -6.82 6.63
CA ALA A 169 -24.69 -6.05 7.20
C ALA A 169 -25.14 -4.91 6.26
N LEU A 170 -24.23 -4.24 5.59
CA LEU A 170 -24.55 -3.16 4.65
C LEU A 170 -25.20 -3.71 3.38
N LEU A 171 -24.71 -4.85 2.88
CA LEU A 171 -25.25 -5.51 1.70
C LEU A 171 -26.70 -5.98 1.93
N THR A 172 -27.03 -6.48 3.12
CA THR A 172 -28.41 -6.83 3.49
C THR A 172 -29.31 -5.61 3.65
N LEU A 173 -28.78 -4.46 4.08
CA LEU A 173 -29.55 -3.23 4.28
C LEU A 173 -29.91 -2.51 2.98
N GLY A 174 -29.05 -2.54 1.97
CA GLY A 174 -29.29 -1.77 0.74
C GLY A 174 -28.31 -2.11 -0.38
N GLY A 175 -27.79 -3.35 -0.40
CA GLY A 175 -26.90 -3.84 -1.46
C GLY A 175 -25.58 -3.04 -1.54
N THR A 176 -24.99 -3.06 -2.71
CA THR A 176 -23.75 -2.33 -2.99
C THR A 176 -23.90 -0.82 -2.76
N SER A 177 -25.10 -0.25 -3.02
CA SER A 177 -25.37 1.17 -2.78
C SER A 177 -25.15 1.56 -1.32
N ALA A 178 -25.64 0.79 -0.36
CA ALA A 178 -25.41 1.05 1.06
C ALA A 178 -23.93 1.03 1.44
N LEU A 179 -23.17 0.11 0.87
CA LEU A 179 -21.71 0.01 1.09
C LEU A 179 -20.97 1.24 0.56
N PHE A 180 -21.33 1.73 -0.63
CA PHE A 180 -20.74 2.94 -1.20
C PHE A 180 -21.14 4.20 -0.44
N VAL A 181 -22.41 4.33 0.00
CA VAL A 181 -22.87 5.47 0.82
C VAL A 181 -22.17 5.47 2.18
N ALA A 182 -22.04 4.33 2.83
CA ALA A 182 -21.31 4.21 4.10
C ALA A 182 -19.85 4.66 3.95
N HIS A 183 -19.16 4.22 2.90
CA HIS A 183 -17.81 4.66 2.60
C HIS A 183 -17.75 6.17 2.31
N ALA A 184 -18.69 6.72 1.54
CA ALA A 184 -18.77 8.15 1.26
C ALA A 184 -18.94 8.97 2.55
N GLY A 185 -19.85 8.54 3.43
CA GLY A 185 -20.07 9.15 4.75
C GLY A 185 -18.83 9.12 5.63
N TYR A 186 -18.15 7.95 5.69
CA TYR A 186 -16.90 7.79 6.43
C TYR A 186 -15.81 8.77 5.95
N MET A 187 -15.59 8.84 4.63
CA MET A 187 -14.59 9.73 4.03
C MET A 187 -14.94 11.20 4.24
N CYS A 188 -16.23 11.57 4.13
CA CYS A 188 -16.71 12.93 4.36
C CYS A 188 -16.51 13.37 5.82
N VAL A 189 -16.92 12.56 6.78
CA VAL A 189 -16.78 12.85 8.22
C VAL A 189 -15.31 13.04 8.61
N LEU A 190 -14.43 12.13 8.20
CA LEU A 190 -13.01 12.27 8.46
C LEU A 190 -12.40 13.45 7.70
N GLY A 191 -12.84 13.72 6.47
CA GLY A 191 -12.42 14.88 5.69
C GLY A 191 -12.73 16.19 6.42
N VAL A 192 -13.95 16.34 6.96
CA VAL A 192 -14.35 17.50 7.77
C VAL A 192 -13.54 17.59 9.07
N ALA A 193 -13.36 16.47 9.78
CA ALA A 193 -12.58 16.45 11.01
C ALA A 193 -11.14 16.89 10.76
N LEU A 194 -10.47 16.34 9.74
CA LEU A 194 -9.09 16.68 9.39
C LEU A 194 -8.96 18.09 8.81
N TRP A 195 -9.93 18.56 8.05
CA TRP A 195 -9.95 19.96 7.60
C TRP A 195 -9.94 20.96 8.76
N ARG A 196 -10.65 20.63 9.86
CA ARG A 196 -10.70 21.47 11.07
C ARG A 196 -9.49 21.33 11.98
N VAL A 197 -8.97 20.11 12.14
CA VAL A 197 -7.92 19.79 13.13
C VAL A 197 -6.51 20.02 12.57
N LEU A 198 -6.30 19.80 11.27
CA LEU A 198 -5.00 20.03 10.66
C LEU A 198 -4.65 21.53 10.66
N PRO A 199 -3.46 21.92 11.17
CA PRO A 199 -3.04 23.32 11.18
C PRO A 199 -2.96 23.88 9.74
N PRO A 200 -3.27 25.18 9.56
CA PRO A 200 -3.11 25.83 8.27
C PRO A 200 -1.67 25.68 7.76
N PRO A 201 -1.45 25.68 6.44
CA PRO A 201 -0.12 25.56 5.89
C PRO A 201 0.75 26.72 6.37
N VAL A 202 1.87 26.37 7.02
CA VAL A 202 2.90 27.37 7.32
C VAL A 202 3.55 27.70 5.97
N VAL A 203 3.46 28.98 5.57
CA VAL A 203 4.16 29.51 4.40
C VAL A 203 5.64 29.53 4.76
N THR A 204 6.35 28.43 4.50
CA THR A 204 7.80 28.39 4.61
C THR A 204 8.39 28.83 3.27
N ASP A 205 9.37 29.73 3.29
CA ASP A 205 10.10 30.23 2.12
C ASP A 205 10.75 29.13 1.26
N SER A 206 10.81 27.90 1.77
CA SER A 206 11.24 26.71 1.02
C SER A 206 10.35 26.38 -0.19
N ALA A 207 9.06 26.74 -0.18
CA ALA A 207 8.17 26.61 -1.33
C ALA A 207 8.57 27.56 -2.49
N GLN A 208 9.36 28.58 -2.22
CA GLN A 208 9.89 29.50 -3.24
C GLN A 208 11.18 29.02 -3.91
N ARG A 209 11.87 28.01 -3.36
CA ARG A 209 13.18 27.56 -3.86
C ARG A 209 13.13 26.55 -5.01
N THR A 210 12.01 25.93 -5.31
CA THR A 210 11.88 25.01 -6.45
C THR A 210 11.02 25.60 -7.56
N LYS A 211 11.45 26.75 -8.11
CA LYS A 211 10.85 27.34 -9.33
C LYS A 211 11.33 26.69 -10.64
N LYS A 212 11.94 25.51 -10.63
CA LYS A 212 12.14 24.80 -11.88
C LYS A 212 10.82 24.11 -12.24
N PRO A 213 10.20 24.49 -13.38
CA PRO A 213 9.01 23.78 -13.84
C PRO A 213 9.40 22.30 -14.03
N LEU A 214 8.60 21.40 -13.43
CA LEU A 214 8.71 19.95 -13.69
C LEU A 214 8.19 19.72 -15.11
N ASP A 215 9.08 19.78 -16.07
CA ASP A 215 8.77 19.39 -17.44
C ASP A 215 8.73 17.86 -17.57
N LEU A 216 8.03 17.39 -18.56
CA LEU A 216 7.88 15.95 -18.83
C LEU A 216 9.27 15.28 -19.02
N ALA A 217 10.22 15.97 -19.63
CA ALA A 217 11.57 15.47 -19.84
C ALA A 217 12.31 15.23 -18.51
N THR A 218 12.10 16.07 -17.51
CA THR A 218 12.68 15.89 -16.16
C THR A 218 12.05 14.68 -15.46
N ILE A 219 10.72 14.50 -15.57
CA ILE A 219 10.02 13.33 -15.00
C ILE A 219 10.51 12.04 -15.66
N LEU A 220 10.63 12.00 -16.99
CA LEU A 220 11.13 10.83 -17.72
C LEU A 220 12.58 10.50 -17.35
N ARG A 221 13.46 11.50 -17.29
CA ARG A 221 14.86 11.31 -16.83
C ARG A 221 14.92 10.75 -15.42
N LEU A 222 14.08 11.24 -14.52
CA LEU A 222 14.01 10.73 -13.17
C LEU A 222 13.57 9.26 -13.14
N HIS A 223 12.57 8.86 -13.93
CA HIS A 223 12.18 7.45 -14.06
C HIS A 223 13.35 6.58 -14.55
N VAL A 224 14.05 7.01 -15.61
CA VAL A 224 15.23 6.28 -16.09
C VAL A 224 16.29 6.16 -14.99
N THR A 225 16.60 7.24 -14.29
CA THR A 225 17.59 7.24 -13.19
C THR A 225 17.20 6.26 -12.08
N ILE A 226 15.94 6.30 -11.66
CA ILE A 226 15.44 5.42 -10.58
C ILE A 226 15.51 3.95 -11.00
N TYR A 227 14.93 3.61 -12.16
CA TYR A 227 14.77 2.21 -12.55
C TYR A 227 16.04 1.56 -13.12
N THR A 228 17.03 2.34 -13.54
CA THR A 228 18.36 1.83 -13.92
C THR A 228 19.30 1.65 -12.73
N SER A 229 19.06 2.34 -11.61
CA SER A 229 19.86 2.23 -10.39
C SER A 229 19.53 0.96 -9.61
N PRO A 230 20.48 0.06 -9.34
CA PRO A 230 20.23 -1.16 -8.56
C PRO A 230 20.03 -0.91 -7.06
N TRP A 231 20.22 0.33 -6.60
CA TRP A 231 19.92 0.76 -5.23
C TRP A 231 18.53 1.38 -5.12
N LEU A 232 18.19 2.35 -5.99
CA LEU A 232 16.92 3.06 -5.96
C LEU A 232 15.74 2.16 -6.31
N SER A 233 15.90 1.27 -7.31
CA SER A 233 14.83 0.40 -7.79
C SER A 233 14.64 -0.89 -6.96
N ALA A 234 15.58 -1.25 -6.09
CA ALA A 234 15.61 -2.56 -5.47
C ALA A 234 14.35 -2.91 -4.67
N ALA A 235 13.87 -1.99 -3.84
CA ALA A 235 12.65 -2.20 -3.08
C ALA A 235 11.42 -2.28 -4.01
N ALA A 236 11.32 -1.35 -4.96
CA ALA A 236 10.16 -1.20 -5.83
C ALA A 236 9.96 -2.39 -6.79
N LEU A 237 11.03 -2.85 -7.46
CA LEU A 237 10.96 -3.95 -8.42
C LEU A 237 10.63 -5.29 -7.77
N GLY A 238 10.97 -5.50 -6.51
CA GLY A 238 10.48 -6.64 -5.74
C GLY A 238 9.03 -6.45 -5.31
N PHE A 239 8.68 -5.26 -4.82
CA PHE A 239 7.39 -4.98 -4.18
C PHE A 239 6.18 -5.14 -5.10
N VAL A 240 6.35 -4.98 -6.42
CA VAL A 240 5.28 -5.20 -7.41
C VAL A 240 4.70 -6.60 -7.33
N PHE A 241 5.54 -7.62 -7.16
CA PHE A 241 5.09 -9.01 -7.07
C PHE A 241 4.35 -9.28 -5.76
N TYR A 242 4.81 -8.67 -4.66
CA TYR A 242 4.12 -8.75 -3.37
C TYR A 242 2.71 -8.14 -3.44
N THR A 243 2.58 -6.91 -3.92
CA THR A 243 1.30 -6.21 -3.92
C THR A 243 0.29 -6.86 -4.86
N GLY A 244 0.75 -7.35 -6.02
CA GLY A 244 -0.09 -8.10 -6.95
C GLY A 244 -0.60 -9.40 -6.34
N LEU A 245 0.29 -10.17 -5.70
CA LEU A 245 -0.04 -11.39 -5.03
C LEU A 245 -0.99 -11.16 -3.85
N TYR A 246 -0.66 -10.21 -2.97
CA TYR A 246 -1.39 -9.96 -1.73
C TYR A 246 -2.85 -9.57 -1.99
N ILE A 247 -3.08 -8.58 -2.86
CA ILE A 247 -4.45 -8.12 -3.17
C ILE A 247 -5.25 -9.20 -3.89
N ALA A 248 -4.63 -9.89 -4.84
CA ALA A 248 -5.29 -10.97 -5.57
C ALA A 248 -5.72 -12.11 -4.63
N LEU A 249 -4.85 -12.54 -3.70
CA LEU A 249 -5.18 -13.57 -2.73
C LEU A 249 -6.26 -13.14 -1.74
N LEU A 250 -6.20 -11.91 -1.21
CA LEU A 250 -7.25 -11.38 -0.35
C LEU A 250 -8.62 -11.37 -1.03
N THR A 251 -8.64 -11.18 -2.35
CA THR A 251 -9.87 -11.09 -3.11
C THR A 251 -10.46 -12.48 -3.40
N TYR A 252 -9.63 -13.43 -3.87
CA TYR A 252 -10.13 -14.65 -4.47
C TYR A 252 -10.00 -15.91 -3.60
N LEU A 253 -9.13 -15.95 -2.58
CA LEU A 253 -9.07 -17.13 -1.69
C LEU A 253 -10.38 -17.40 -0.94
N PRO A 254 -11.13 -16.37 -0.49
CA PRO A 254 -12.42 -16.60 0.16
C PRO A 254 -13.46 -17.27 -0.73
N ASP A 255 -13.32 -17.22 -2.05
CA ASP A 255 -14.27 -17.86 -2.98
C ASP A 255 -14.15 -19.38 -3.02
N PHE A 256 -13.11 -19.97 -2.42
CA PHE A 256 -12.90 -21.43 -2.35
C PHE A 256 -13.48 -22.09 -1.09
N VAL A 257 -14.14 -21.34 -0.22
CA VAL A 257 -14.87 -21.86 0.95
C VAL A 257 -16.35 -21.53 0.88
N ASP A 258 -17.15 -22.23 1.68
CA ASP A 258 -18.58 -21.99 1.78
C ASP A 258 -18.92 -20.57 2.23
N THR A 259 -20.09 -20.07 1.81
CA THR A 259 -20.56 -18.70 2.10
C THR A 259 -20.53 -18.36 3.60
N VAL A 260 -20.82 -19.34 4.47
CA VAL A 260 -20.80 -19.16 5.93
C VAL A 260 -19.39 -18.85 6.45
N GLN A 261 -18.36 -19.45 5.86
CA GLN A 261 -16.97 -19.30 6.28
C GLN A 261 -16.27 -18.13 5.59
N ARG A 262 -16.80 -17.68 4.45
CA ARG A 262 -16.19 -16.65 3.58
C ARG A 262 -15.88 -15.35 4.32
N THR A 263 -16.85 -14.82 5.08
CA THR A 263 -16.66 -13.58 5.86
C THR A 263 -15.55 -13.72 6.90
N GLY A 264 -15.54 -14.84 7.63
CA GLY A 264 -14.51 -15.13 8.62
C GLY A 264 -13.12 -15.24 7.99
N LEU A 265 -13.01 -15.94 6.87
CA LEU A 265 -11.75 -16.07 6.13
C LEU A 265 -11.29 -14.71 5.59
N SER A 266 -12.16 -13.94 4.92
CA SER A 266 -11.84 -12.61 4.40
C SER A 266 -11.32 -11.64 5.47
N ALA A 267 -11.84 -11.73 6.69
CA ALA A 267 -11.38 -10.91 7.82
C ALA A 267 -10.06 -11.42 8.42
N SER A 268 -9.85 -12.73 8.48
CA SER A 268 -8.69 -13.33 9.14
C SER A 268 -7.43 -13.33 8.26
N LEU A 269 -7.56 -13.39 6.94
CA LEU A 269 -6.41 -13.38 6.02
C LEU A 269 -5.50 -12.15 6.21
N PRO A 270 -6.00 -10.90 6.15
CA PRO A 270 -5.14 -9.73 6.36
C PRO A 270 -4.62 -9.65 7.81
N LEU A 271 -5.40 -10.14 8.79
CA LEU A 271 -4.95 -10.19 10.18
C LEU A 271 -3.74 -11.10 10.35
N ALA A 272 -3.74 -12.29 9.74
CA ALA A 272 -2.60 -13.21 9.75
C ALA A 272 -1.33 -12.53 9.21
N SER A 273 -1.43 -11.79 8.11
CA SER A 273 -0.32 -11.03 7.53
C SER A 273 0.19 -9.93 8.47
N ILE A 274 -0.72 -9.15 9.09
CA ILE A 274 -0.37 -8.08 10.02
C ILE A 274 0.34 -8.64 11.27
N VAL A 275 -0.20 -9.71 11.86
CA VAL A 275 0.39 -10.35 13.05
C VAL A 275 1.81 -10.83 12.75
N THR A 276 2.00 -11.52 11.63
CA THR A 276 3.35 -11.98 11.22
C THR A 276 4.28 -10.81 10.94
N SER A 277 3.80 -9.74 10.30
CA SER A 277 4.61 -8.54 10.04
C SER A 277 5.12 -7.89 11.33
N LEU A 278 4.24 -7.73 12.31
CA LEU A 278 4.56 -7.07 13.58
C LEU A 278 5.35 -7.94 14.57
N THR A 279 5.31 -9.25 14.41
CA THR A 279 6.04 -10.22 15.25
C THR A 279 7.27 -10.75 14.55
N LEU A 280 7.11 -11.78 13.73
CA LEU A 280 8.21 -12.44 13.04
C LEU A 280 8.99 -11.50 12.12
N GLY A 281 8.30 -10.61 11.39
CA GLY A 281 8.93 -9.62 10.50
C GLY A 281 9.86 -8.68 11.25
N VAL A 282 9.40 -8.12 12.40
CA VAL A 282 10.20 -7.23 13.24
C VAL A 282 11.39 -7.99 13.86
N VAL A 283 11.16 -9.20 14.37
CA VAL A 283 12.23 -10.02 14.95
C VAL A 283 13.28 -10.36 13.89
N MET A 284 12.85 -10.78 12.72
CA MET A 284 13.74 -11.15 11.61
C MET A 284 14.65 -10.01 11.18
N LEU A 285 14.14 -8.78 11.08
CA LEU A 285 14.91 -7.59 10.71
C LEU A 285 15.94 -7.16 11.76
N ARG A 286 15.91 -7.69 12.99
CA ARG A 286 16.97 -7.47 13.98
C ARG A 286 18.23 -8.30 13.71
N PHE A 287 18.09 -9.42 13.01
CA PHE A 287 19.16 -10.40 12.84
C PHE A 287 19.55 -10.64 11.38
N ILE A 288 18.67 -10.29 10.44
CA ILE A 288 18.81 -10.60 9.03
C ILE A 288 18.77 -9.30 8.21
N ASP A 289 19.70 -9.20 7.25
CA ASP A 289 19.72 -8.10 6.28
C ASP A 289 18.39 -8.01 5.51
N PRO A 290 17.87 -6.78 5.26
CA PRO A 290 16.58 -6.60 4.60
C PRO A 290 16.45 -7.28 3.23
N VAL A 291 17.51 -7.35 2.41
CA VAL A 291 17.47 -8.07 1.11
C VAL A 291 17.23 -9.56 1.32
N ARG A 292 17.95 -10.17 2.26
CA ARG A 292 17.77 -11.59 2.62
C ARG A 292 16.38 -11.82 3.22
N ALA A 293 15.91 -10.90 4.06
CA ALA A 293 14.59 -10.99 4.68
C ALA A 293 13.45 -11.02 3.64
N VAL A 294 13.52 -10.17 2.61
CA VAL A 294 12.55 -10.19 1.49
C VAL A 294 12.61 -11.52 0.74
N ILE A 295 13.82 -12.02 0.43
CA ILE A 295 13.98 -13.30 -0.29
C ILE A 295 13.40 -14.46 0.54
N ILE A 296 13.70 -14.52 1.84
CA ILE A 296 13.15 -15.54 2.75
C ILE A 296 11.62 -15.41 2.80
N GLY A 297 11.07 -14.18 2.86
CA GLY A 297 9.63 -13.95 2.80
C GLY A 297 9.00 -14.57 1.55
N TYR A 298 9.57 -14.35 0.37
CA TYR A 298 9.09 -14.97 -0.86
C TYR A 298 9.22 -16.50 -0.89
N VAL A 299 10.31 -17.06 -0.34
CA VAL A 299 10.45 -18.51 -0.21
C VAL A 299 9.36 -19.09 0.68
N LEU A 300 9.09 -18.45 1.82
CA LEU A 300 8.03 -18.88 2.73
C LEU A 300 6.64 -18.78 2.08
N ILE A 301 6.35 -17.72 1.30
CA ILE A 301 5.12 -17.59 0.52
C ILE A 301 4.98 -18.76 -0.46
N ALA A 302 6.02 -19.04 -1.25
CA ALA A 302 5.99 -20.12 -2.21
C ALA A 302 5.77 -21.49 -1.54
N VAL A 303 6.51 -21.78 -0.48
CA VAL A 303 6.38 -23.06 0.25
C VAL A 303 5.00 -23.21 0.89
N SER A 304 4.47 -22.15 1.50
CA SER A 304 3.16 -22.17 2.15
C SER A 304 1.97 -22.25 1.18
N ALA A 305 2.16 -21.99 -0.11
CA ALA A 305 1.12 -22.15 -1.11
C ALA A 305 0.89 -23.63 -1.52
N VAL A 306 1.92 -24.47 -1.42
CA VAL A 306 1.85 -25.87 -1.90
C VAL A 306 0.74 -26.68 -1.21
N PRO A 307 0.54 -26.61 0.12
CA PRO A 307 -0.52 -27.38 0.79
C PRO A 307 -1.93 -27.07 0.30
N LEU A 308 -2.20 -25.88 -0.25
CA LEU A 308 -3.54 -25.51 -0.74
C LEU A 308 -4.11 -26.53 -1.74
N ILE A 309 -3.28 -27.10 -2.62
CA ILE A 309 -3.73 -28.07 -3.63
C ILE A 309 -4.33 -29.32 -2.98
N PHE A 310 -3.83 -29.73 -1.82
CA PHE A 310 -4.20 -30.98 -1.14
C PHE A 310 -5.32 -30.77 -0.11
N THR A 311 -5.74 -29.54 0.14
CA THR A 311 -6.70 -29.20 1.19
C THR A 311 -8.07 -28.79 0.68
N LEU A 312 -8.27 -28.73 -0.65
CA LEU A 312 -9.55 -28.42 -1.26
C LEU A 312 -10.61 -29.44 -0.86
N GLY A 313 -11.78 -28.96 -0.41
CA GLY A 313 -12.86 -29.81 0.12
C GLY A 313 -12.68 -30.21 1.59
N GLN A 314 -11.65 -29.74 2.27
CA GLN A 314 -11.41 -29.90 3.70
C GLN A 314 -11.34 -28.49 4.35
N ASP A 315 -12.48 -27.83 4.48
CA ASP A 315 -12.58 -26.40 4.77
C ASP A 315 -11.69 -25.93 5.96
N ALA A 316 -11.69 -26.64 7.07
CA ALA A 316 -10.88 -26.24 8.22
C ALA A 316 -9.37 -26.29 7.92
N VAL A 317 -8.90 -27.29 7.19
CA VAL A 317 -7.49 -27.45 6.80
C VAL A 317 -7.11 -26.42 5.75
N PHE A 318 -8.01 -26.18 4.78
CA PHE A 318 -7.86 -25.17 3.74
C PHE A 318 -7.73 -23.76 4.35
N ILE A 319 -8.61 -23.39 5.29
CA ILE A 319 -8.56 -22.12 6.01
C ILE A 319 -7.21 -21.95 6.72
N VAL A 320 -6.72 -22.97 7.44
CA VAL A 320 -5.41 -22.92 8.09
C VAL A 320 -4.30 -22.72 7.06
N ALA A 321 -4.32 -23.45 5.94
CA ALA A 321 -3.33 -23.27 4.87
C ALA A 321 -3.36 -21.85 4.28
N CYS A 322 -4.55 -21.28 4.08
CA CYS A 322 -4.70 -19.88 3.64
C CYS A 322 -4.12 -18.88 4.65
N LEU A 323 -4.37 -19.09 5.95
CA LEU A 323 -3.84 -18.23 7.02
C LEU A 323 -2.31 -18.31 7.10
N VAL A 324 -1.72 -19.49 6.93
CA VAL A 324 -0.26 -19.69 6.87
C VAL A 324 0.33 -18.97 5.67
N LEU A 325 -0.29 -19.12 4.49
CA LEU A 325 0.13 -18.43 3.27
C LEU A 325 0.09 -16.90 3.43
N LEU A 326 -1.04 -16.37 3.90
CA LEU A 326 -1.17 -14.92 4.09
C LEU A 326 -0.29 -14.42 5.25
N GLY A 327 -0.09 -15.22 6.28
CA GLY A 327 0.89 -14.95 7.33
C GLY A 327 2.30 -14.77 6.75
N ALA A 328 2.74 -15.69 5.89
CA ALA A 328 4.06 -15.59 5.23
C ALA A 328 4.23 -14.28 4.42
N THR A 329 3.16 -13.77 3.81
CA THR A 329 3.21 -12.48 3.07
C THR A 329 3.57 -11.30 3.96
N GLY A 330 3.27 -11.34 5.26
CA GLY A 330 3.52 -10.26 6.21
C GLY A 330 5.00 -9.88 6.39
N ILE A 331 5.93 -10.76 6.03
CA ILE A 331 7.37 -10.49 6.14
C ILE A 331 7.83 -9.49 5.06
N VAL A 332 7.30 -9.61 3.84
CA VAL A 332 7.80 -8.89 2.67
C VAL A 332 7.65 -7.37 2.77
N PRO A 333 6.50 -6.78 3.18
CA PRO A 333 6.34 -5.33 3.19
C PRO A 333 7.29 -4.65 4.17
N GLY A 334 7.40 -5.15 5.40
CA GLY A 334 8.31 -4.60 6.40
C GLY A 334 9.78 -4.62 5.93
N ALA A 335 10.21 -5.73 5.36
CA ALA A 335 11.56 -5.88 4.82
C ALA A 335 11.79 -4.99 3.59
N SER A 336 10.79 -4.81 2.71
CA SER A 336 10.89 -3.92 1.54
C SER A 336 11.03 -2.45 1.94
N PHE A 337 10.31 -2.00 2.96
CA PHE A 337 10.48 -0.64 3.49
C PHE A 337 11.82 -0.45 4.23
N ALA A 338 12.30 -1.49 4.92
CA ALA A 338 13.63 -1.46 5.53
C ALA A 338 14.76 -1.34 4.48
N LEU A 339 14.57 -1.92 3.29
CA LEU A 339 15.49 -1.76 2.15
C LEU A 339 15.68 -0.31 1.73
N LEU A 340 14.64 0.53 1.81
CA LEU A 340 14.73 1.95 1.44
C LEU A 340 15.83 2.66 2.24
N ALA A 341 15.87 2.43 3.55
CA ALA A 341 16.85 3.05 4.42
C ALA A 341 18.23 2.38 4.33
N SER A 342 18.29 1.05 4.18
CA SER A 342 19.55 0.32 4.17
C SER A 342 20.36 0.49 2.89
N LEU A 343 19.69 0.69 1.74
CA LEU A 343 20.34 0.84 0.44
C LEU A 343 20.55 2.29 0.01
N ASN A 344 19.87 3.26 0.63
CA ASN A 344 19.90 4.66 0.23
C ASN A 344 20.19 5.55 1.45
N ALA A 345 21.45 5.92 1.61
CA ALA A 345 21.89 6.74 2.75
C ALA A 345 21.38 8.19 2.64
N ASP A 346 21.33 8.75 1.42
CA ASP A 346 20.85 10.09 1.15
C ASP A 346 19.33 10.20 1.26
N GLU A 347 18.83 11.33 1.77
CA GLU A 347 17.39 11.57 1.96
C GLU A 347 16.66 11.71 0.61
N THR A 348 17.31 12.31 -0.38
CA THR A 348 16.77 12.47 -1.75
C THR A 348 16.60 11.12 -2.43
N ASP A 349 17.62 10.26 -2.34
CA ASP A 349 17.60 8.91 -2.89
C ASP A 349 16.51 8.05 -2.22
N ARG A 350 16.35 8.17 -0.90
CA ARG A 350 15.25 7.52 -0.18
C ARG A 350 13.88 8.00 -0.65
N ALA A 351 13.72 9.31 -0.90
CA ALA A 351 12.47 9.86 -1.42
C ALA A 351 12.16 9.31 -2.82
N TYR A 352 13.15 9.23 -3.70
CA TYR A 352 13.00 8.63 -5.03
C TYR A 352 12.63 7.14 -4.97
N ALA A 353 13.32 6.38 -4.14
CA ALA A 353 13.03 4.96 -3.94
C ALA A 353 11.63 4.74 -3.32
N THR A 354 11.19 5.64 -2.43
CA THR A 354 9.82 5.61 -1.87
C THR A 354 8.76 5.89 -2.93
N GLY A 355 9.00 6.87 -3.80
CA GLY A 355 8.12 7.14 -4.94
C GLY A 355 8.01 5.94 -5.90
N ALA A 356 9.14 5.28 -6.16
CA ALA A 356 9.17 4.08 -7.00
C ALA A 356 8.41 2.90 -6.37
N ILE A 357 8.55 2.67 -5.04
CA ILE A 357 7.82 1.58 -4.35
C ILE A 357 6.30 1.85 -4.36
N ALA A 358 5.88 3.10 -4.23
CA ALA A 358 4.48 3.48 -4.35
C ALA A 358 3.96 3.25 -5.78
N GLN A 359 4.73 3.60 -6.80
CA GLN A 359 4.36 3.41 -8.21
C GLN A 359 4.23 1.92 -8.55
N LEU A 360 5.25 1.11 -8.26
CA LEU A 360 5.22 -0.32 -8.58
C LEU A 360 4.29 -1.11 -7.64
N GLY A 361 4.07 -0.64 -6.41
CA GLY A 361 3.01 -1.15 -5.56
C GLY A 361 1.63 -1.01 -6.23
N ASN A 362 1.34 0.16 -6.81
CA ASN A 362 0.10 0.37 -7.58
C ASN A 362 0.07 -0.47 -8.87
N LEU A 363 1.19 -0.72 -9.53
CA LEU A 363 1.25 -1.65 -10.66
C LEU A 363 0.81 -3.05 -10.23
N GLY A 364 1.36 -3.56 -9.12
CA GLY A 364 0.98 -4.87 -8.60
C GLY A 364 -0.50 -4.94 -8.23
N THR A 365 -1.02 -3.97 -7.47
CA THR A 365 -2.45 -3.94 -7.09
C THR A 365 -3.38 -3.83 -8.29
N THR A 366 -2.94 -3.16 -9.36
CA THR A 366 -3.73 -2.99 -10.59
C THR A 366 -3.73 -4.26 -11.44
N THR A 367 -2.62 -4.98 -11.51
CA THR A 367 -2.47 -6.13 -12.42
C THR A 367 -2.76 -7.47 -11.75
N GLY A 368 -2.48 -7.61 -10.44
CA GLY A 368 -2.61 -8.87 -9.72
C GLY A 368 -4.01 -9.49 -9.80
N PRO A 369 -5.08 -8.81 -9.37
CA PRO A 369 -6.42 -9.36 -9.38
C PRO A 369 -6.91 -9.82 -10.77
N PRO A 370 -6.83 -9.04 -11.86
CA PRO A 370 -7.29 -9.52 -13.16
C PRO A 370 -6.43 -10.66 -13.72
N ILE A 371 -5.13 -10.70 -13.44
CA ILE A 371 -4.27 -11.83 -13.83
C ILE A 371 -4.70 -13.10 -13.09
N LEU A 372 -4.87 -13.03 -11.76
CA LEU A 372 -5.29 -14.20 -10.99
C LEU A 372 -6.70 -14.65 -11.38
N ALA A 373 -7.63 -13.71 -11.62
CA ALA A 373 -8.98 -14.03 -12.10
C ALA A 373 -8.95 -14.85 -13.41
N ALA A 374 -8.15 -14.43 -14.39
CA ALA A 374 -7.98 -15.15 -15.65
C ALA A 374 -7.39 -16.55 -15.44
N ILE A 375 -6.47 -16.70 -14.51
CA ILE A 375 -5.82 -17.98 -14.19
C ILE A 375 -6.82 -18.91 -13.46
N ILE A 376 -7.58 -18.40 -12.49
CA ILE A 376 -8.60 -19.17 -11.77
C ILE A 376 -9.68 -19.67 -12.71
N ALA A 377 -10.12 -18.84 -13.67
CA ALA A 377 -11.15 -19.23 -14.64
C ALA A 377 -10.76 -20.45 -15.49
N GLN A 378 -9.46 -20.70 -15.69
CA GLN A 378 -8.96 -21.82 -16.48
C GLN A 378 -8.47 -23.01 -15.63
N PHE A 379 -7.83 -22.72 -14.50
CA PHE A 379 -7.08 -23.70 -13.73
C PHE A 379 -7.52 -23.82 -12.26
N GLY A 380 -8.52 -23.06 -11.83
CA GLY A 380 -9.03 -23.08 -10.46
C GLY A 380 -7.93 -22.83 -9.41
N LEU A 381 -7.98 -23.59 -8.31
CA LEU A 381 -7.03 -23.48 -7.20
C LEU A 381 -5.59 -23.81 -7.60
N SER A 382 -5.37 -24.77 -8.49
CA SER A 382 -4.04 -25.12 -8.99
C SER A 382 -3.39 -23.92 -9.71
N GLY A 383 -4.21 -23.16 -10.46
CA GLY A 383 -3.78 -21.91 -11.07
C GLY A 383 -3.38 -20.86 -10.04
N THR A 384 -4.13 -20.75 -8.92
CA THR A 384 -3.78 -19.86 -7.81
C THR A 384 -2.41 -20.18 -7.23
N VAL A 385 -2.12 -21.47 -6.99
CA VAL A 385 -0.80 -21.90 -6.50
C VAL A 385 0.30 -21.61 -7.52
N ALA A 386 0.06 -21.87 -8.81
CA ALA A 386 1.02 -21.54 -9.87
C ALA A 386 1.30 -20.03 -9.95
N PHE A 387 0.28 -19.19 -9.79
CA PHE A 387 0.43 -17.73 -9.71
C PHE A 387 1.30 -17.31 -8.52
N VAL A 388 1.06 -17.88 -7.33
CA VAL A 388 1.87 -17.59 -6.13
C VAL A 388 3.33 -18.00 -6.34
N MET A 389 3.56 -19.19 -6.90
CA MET A 389 4.91 -19.69 -7.21
C MET A 389 5.64 -18.78 -8.20
N LEU A 390 4.97 -18.38 -9.29
CA LEU A 390 5.53 -17.50 -10.31
C LEU A 390 5.90 -16.14 -9.75
N PHE A 391 4.98 -15.48 -9.04
CA PHE A 391 5.22 -14.16 -8.47
C PHE A 391 6.32 -14.20 -7.39
N SER A 392 6.35 -15.25 -6.59
CA SER A 392 7.42 -15.44 -5.60
C SER A 392 8.78 -15.66 -6.28
N ALA A 393 8.84 -16.50 -7.32
CA ALA A 393 10.07 -16.73 -8.09
C ALA A 393 10.56 -15.44 -8.76
N CYS A 394 9.66 -14.63 -9.33
CA CYS A 394 10.03 -13.31 -9.88
C CYS A 394 10.57 -12.37 -8.80
N GLY A 395 9.92 -12.31 -7.63
CA GLY A 395 10.37 -11.52 -6.48
C GLY A 395 11.77 -11.92 -6.00
N ILE A 396 12.04 -13.23 -5.87
CA ILE A 396 13.37 -13.75 -5.52
C ILE A 396 14.39 -13.37 -6.60
N SER A 397 14.08 -13.65 -7.85
CA SER A 397 14.99 -13.46 -8.99
C SER A 397 15.44 -12.02 -9.15
N ILE A 398 14.51 -11.05 -9.02
CA ILE A 398 14.85 -9.63 -9.15
C ILE A 398 15.75 -9.16 -8.01
N HIS A 399 15.51 -9.61 -6.77
CA HIS A 399 16.36 -9.24 -5.63
C HIS A 399 17.77 -9.83 -5.76
N LEU A 400 17.90 -11.09 -6.19
CA LEU A 400 19.20 -11.73 -6.45
C LEU A 400 19.95 -11.03 -7.59
N PHE A 401 19.26 -10.72 -8.71
CA PHE A 401 19.84 -10.01 -9.85
C PHE A 401 20.38 -8.63 -9.45
N LEU A 402 19.58 -7.83 -8.71
CA LEU A 402 20.00 -6.50 -8.29
C LEU A 402 21.11 -6.54 -7.23
N ALA A 403 21.12 -7.54 -6.35
CA ALA A 403 22.22 -7.77 -5.41
C ALA A 403 23.53 -8.05 -6.16
N GLY A 404 23.49 -8.90 -7.17
CA GLY A 404 24.65 -9.19 -8.03
C GLY A 404 25.16 -7.95 -8.78
N ARG A 405 24.24 -7.08 -9.27
CA ARG A 405 24.62 -5.81 -9.90
C ARG A 405 25.32 -4.86 -8.92
N ARG A 406 24.80 -4.73 -7.69
CA ARG A 406 25.42 -3.88 -6.65
C ARG A 406 26.84 -4.38 -6.31
N SER A 407 27.02 -5.68 -6.11
CA SER A 407 28.36 -6.27 -5.82
C SER A 407 29.37 -6.00 -6.93
N LYS A 408 28.98 -6.16 -8.20
CA LYS A 408 29.87 -5.86 -9.34
C LYS A 408 30.29 -4.40 -9.39
N THR A 409 29.37 -3.47 -9.11
CA THR A 409 29.65 -2.04 -9.13
C THR A 409 30.56 -1.60 -7.97
N MET A 410 30.47 -2.26 -6.81
CA MET A 410 31.35 -2.02 -5.68
C MET A 410 32.78 -2.49 -5.98
N ASN A 411 32.94 -3.72 -6.49
CA ASN A 411 34.24 -4.29 -6.85
C ASN A 411 34.96 -3.55 -8.00
N GLN A 412 34.28 -2.71 -8.76
CA GLN A 412 34.88 -1.87 -9.82
C GLN A 412 35.36 -0.51 -9.31
N ARG A 413 35.04 -0.15 -8.06
CA ARG A 413 35.43 1.11 -7.44
C ARG A 413 36.60 0.97 -6.47
N ASP A 414 36.87 -0.28 -6.03
CA ASP A 414 38.07 -0.68 -5.29
C ASP A 414 39.19 -1.06 -6.28
#